data_bd7561dc7112317b17ad66a63ed29384
#
_entry.id   bd7561dc7112317b17ad66a63ed29384
#
_cell.length_a   1.000
_cell.length_b   1.000
_cell.length_c   1.000
_cell.angle_alpha   90.00
_cell.angle_beta   90.00
_cell.angle_gamma   90.00
#
_symmetry.space_group_name_H-M   'P 1'
#
loop_
_entity.id
_entity.type
_entity.pdbx_description
1 polymer ?
#
loop_
_entity_poly.entity_id
_entity_poly.type
_entity_poly.pdbx_seq_one_letter_code
_entity_poly.pdbx_strand_id
1 'polypeptide(L)'
;VVXXXXGLRVIRVPWDYDFNALEGWDGLFISNGPGNPDMVDVTVANIRKAMETGRPICGICMGNQLLAKAAGASVFKLKYGHRSHNQPVRLVGTERCYVTSQNHGFAVDDKTLPAEWEPLFVNLNDGTNEGIRHKFRPWFSAQFHPEASSGPKDTEFIFDDFAALL
;
A
#
# COMPACT_ATOMS: atom_id res chain seq x y z
N VAL A 1 -15.74 5.46 -2.04
CA VAL A 1 -14.81 4.83 -1.10
C VAL A 1 -15.02 3.33 -1.09
N VAL A 2 -14.00 2.63 -1.50
CA VAL A 2 -14.03 1.17 -1.66
C VAL A 2 -14.30 0.41 -0.36
N UNK A 3 -13.79 0.78 0.59
CA UNK A 3 -13.91 0.12 1.86
C UNK A 3 -15.30 0.03 2.39
N UNK A 4 -16.00 0.77 1.95
CA UNK A 4 -17.38 0.74 2.31
C UNK A 4 -18.08 -0.43 1.68
N UNK A 5 -17.60 -0.73 0.78
CA UNK A 5 -18.09 -1.84 0.07
C UNK A 5 -17.87 -3.16 0.71
N UNK A 6 -17.06 -3.13 1.46
CA UNK A 6 -16.82 -4.31 2.18
C UNK A 6 -17.62 -4.44 3.39
N GLY A 7 -18.57 -3.62 3.53
CA GLY A 7 -19.40 -3.61 4.71
C GLY A 7 -18.75 -3.01 5.94
N LEU A 8 -17.68 -2.27 5.76
CA LEU A 8 -16.90 -1.72 6.86
C LEU A 8 -17.40 -0.31 7.23
N ARG A 9 -17.34 0.03 8.51
CA ARG A 9 -17.52 1.41 8.95
C ARG A 9 -16.19 2.14 8.75
N VAL A 10 -16.21 3.19 7.94
CA VAL A 10 -15.00 3.93 7.58
C VAL A 10 -14.98 5.29 8.27
N ILE A 11 -13.92 5.58 8.99
CA ILE A 11 -13.65 6.90 9.57
C ILE A 11 -12.54 7.52 8.72
N ARG A 12 -12.88 8.58 7.98
CA ARG A 12 -11.90 9.26 7.13
C ARG A 12 -11.31 10.46 7.87
N VAL A 13 -9.98 10.54 7.88
CA VAL A 13 -9.26 11.61 8.55
C VAL A 13 -8.28 12.28 7.57
N PRO A 14 -7.92 13.55 7.81
CA PRO A 14 -6.87 14.21 7.01
C PRO A 14 -5.52 13.50 7.13
N TRP A 15 -4.66 13.74 6.15
CA TRP A 15 -3.35 13.07 6.05
C TRP A 15 -2.45 13.36 7.27
N ASP A 16 -2.61 14.53 7.88
CA ASP A 16 -1.78 14.96 9.00
C ASP A 16 -2.43 14.73 10.37
N TYR A 17 -3.62 14.11 10.39
CA TYR A 17 -4.34 13.86 11.64
C TYR A 17 -3.72 12.66 12.38
N ASP A 18 -3.53 12.80 13.70
CA ASP A 18 -3.09 11.67 14.52
C ASP A 18 -4.27 10.75 14.84
N PHE A 19 -4.53 9.81 13.94
CA PHE A 19 -5.64 8.86 14.09
C PHE A 19 -5.41 7.89 15.26
N ASN A 20 -4.20 7.84 15.82
CA ASN A 20 -3.94 7.01 17.00
C ASN A 20 -4.68 7.51 18.23
N ALA A 21 -5.10 8.76 18.23
CA ALA A 21 -5.92 9.32 19.31
C ALA A 21 -7.37 8.83 19.28
N LEU A 22 -7.80 8.24 18.17
CA LEU A 22 -9.16 7.69 18.07
C LEU A 22 -9.23 6.33 18.76
N GLU A 23 -10.36 6.06 19.39
CA GLU A 23 -10.58 4.76 20.02
C GLU A 23 -11.45 3.88 19.16
N GLY A 24 -11.31 2.57 19.32
CA GLY A 24 -12.22 1.59 18.76
C GLY A 24 -12.12 1.39 17.25
N TRP A 25 -10.97 1.68 16.64
CA TRP A 25 -10.74 1.31 15.24
C TRP A 25 -10.04 -0.06 15.16
N ASP A 26 -10.39 -0.84 14.15
CA ASP A 26 -9.92 -2.22 14.02
C ASP A 26 -8.75 -2.36 13.05
N GLY A 27 -8.58 -1.44 12.12
CA GLY A 27 -7.48 -1.47 11.16
C GLY A 27 -7.25 -0.12 10.50
N LEU A 28 -6.08 0.02 9.89
CA LEU A 28 -5.66 1.26 9.24
C LEU A 28 -5.56 1.04 7.73
N PHE A 29 -6.30 1.85 6.97
CA PHE A 29 -6.19 1.86 5.53
C PHE A 29 -5.54 3.17 5.08
N ILE A 30 -4.36 3.07 4.45
CA ILE A 30 -3.61 4.24 4.00
C ILE A 30 -3.91 4.41 2.51
N SER A 31 -4.70 5.42 2.19
CA SER A 31 -5.18 5.63 0.83
C SER A 31 -4.09 6.16 -0.09
N ASN A 32 -4.38 6.14 -1.38
CA ASN A 32 -3.57 6.83 -2.38
C ASN A 32 -3.65 8.35 -2.17
N GLY A 33 -2.69 9.06 -2.74
CA GLY A 33 -2.64 10.51 -2.67
C GLY A 33 -1.61 11.07 -3.64
N PRO A 34 -1.66 12.36 -3.91
CA PRO A 34 -0.70 13.00 -4.81
C PRO A 34 0.57 13.40 -4.07
N GLY A 35 1.61 13.67 -4.84
CA GLY A 35 2.79 14.33 -4.35
C GLY A 35 3.97 13.41 -4.08
N ASN A 36 4.92 13.95 -3.35
CA ASN A 36 6.18 13.27 -3.02
C ASN A 36 6.06 12.65 -1.63
N PRO A 37 6.28 11.33 -1.50
CA PRO A 37 6.19 10.68 -0.18
C PRO A 37 7.20 11.20 0.85
N ASP A 38 8.22 11.91 0.42
CA ASP A 38 9.19 12.51 1.35
C ASP A 38 8.69 13.80 2.01
N MET A 39 7.51 14.29 1.60
CA MET A 39 6.96 15.53 2.12
C MET A 39 5.89 15.33 3.21
N VAL A 40 5.64 14.08 3.60
CA VAL A 40 4.54 13.77 4.53
C VAL A 40 5.05 12.98 5.75
N ASP A 41 6.13 13.45 6.36
CA ASP A 41 6.76 12.77 7.49
C ASP A 41 5.82 12.60 8.69
N VAL A 42 4.88 13.53 8.89
CA VAL A 42 3.92 13.40 9.99
C VAL A 42 3.03 12.17 9.82
N THR A 43 2.62 11.89 8.58
CA THR A 43 1.83 10.68 8.30
C THR A 43 2.66 9.43 8.56
N VAL A 44 3.92 9.42 8.13
CA VAL A 44 4.83 8.29 8.36
C VAL A 44 4.98 8.02 9.86
N ALA A 45 5.16 9.08 10.66
CA ALA A 45 5.27 8.96 12.11
C ALA A 45 4.00 8.37 12.72
N ASN A 46 2.83 8.81 12.25
CA ASN A 46 1.55 8.29 12.74
C ASN A 46 1.36 6.82 12.36
N ILE A 47 1.79 6.42 11.16
CA ILE A 47 1.74 5.01 10.74
C ILE A 47 2.66 4.17 11.64
N ARG A 48 3.86 4.67 11.91
CA ARG A 48 4.81 3.97 12.79
C ARG A 48 4.21 3.72 14.18
N LYS A 49 3.53 4.74 14.71
CA LYS A 49 2.85 4.64 15.99
C LYS A 49 1.71 3.59 15.94
N ALA A 50 0.94 3.57 14.84
CA ALA A 50 -0.12 2.59 14.65
C ALA A 50 0.41 1.15 14.58
N MET A 51 1.60 0.97 14.02
CA MET A 51 2.23 -0.35 13.94
C MET A 51 2.46 -0.96 15.33
N GLU A 52 2.65 -0.12 16.35
CA GLU A 52 2.83 -0.60 17.72
C GLU A 52 1.60 -1.32 18.25
N THR A 53 0.41 -1.04 17.70
CA THR A 53 -0.82 -1.70 18.14
C THR A 53 -0.95 -3.13 17.60
N GLY A 54 -0.23 -3.46 16.52
CA GLY A 54 -0.33 -4.75 15.84
C GLY A 54 -1.57 -4.92 14.98
N ARG A 55 -2.44 -3.91 14.91
CA ARG A 55 -3.67 -3.99 14.11
C ARG A 55 -3.38 -4.07 12.61
N PRO A 56 -4.29 -4.66 11.82
CA PRO A 56 -4.09 -4.75 10.38
C PRO A 56 -3.86 -3.40 9.70
N ILE A 57 -2.94 -3.38 8.74
CA ILE A 57 -2.62 -2.16 7.97
C ILE A 57 -2.56 -2.52 6.50
N CYS A 58 -3.24 -1.75 5.67
CA CYS A 58 -3.17 -1.87 4.21
C CYS A 58 -2.89 -0.52 3.58
N GLY A 59 -1.95 -0.46 2.64
CA GLY A 59 -1.60 0.78 1.95
C GLY A 59 -1.73 0.66 0.44
N ILE A 60 -2.31 1.68 -0.21
CA ILE A 60 -2.49 1.69 -1.67
C ILE A 60 -1.75 2.88 -2.28
N CYS A 61 -0.94 2.62 -3.28
CA CYS A 61 -0.20 3.61 -4.06
C CYS A 61 0.70 4.48 -3.15
N MET A 62 0.34 5.73 -2.89
CA MET A 62 1.06 6.54 -1.90
C MET A 62 1.11 5.82 -0.55
N GLY A 63 0.01 5.15 -0.17
CA GLY A 63 -0.04 4.39 1.08
C GLY A 63 0.98 3.25 1.14
N ASN A 64 1.28 2.60 0.01
CA ASN A 64 2.35 1.61 -0.08
C ASN A 64 3.71 2.25 0.25
N GLN A 65 3.96 3.43 -0.33
CA GLN A 65 5.22 4.14 -0.13
C GLN A 65 5.38 4.61 1.33
N LEU A 66 4.30 5.11 1.91
CA LEU A 66 4.33 5.58 3.30
C LEU A 66 4.47 4.42 4.29
N LEU A 67 3.83 3.28 4.01
CA LEU A 67 4.00 2.09 4.84
C LEU A 67 5.45 1.60 4.78
N ALA A 68 6.05 1.60 3.59
CA ALA A 68 7.46 1.22 3.43
C ALA A 68 8.38 2.15 4.21
N LYS A 69 8.13 3.46 4.17
CA LYS A 69 8.91 4.43 4.94
C LYS A 69 8.73 4.22 6.44
N ALA A 70 7.50 3.94 6.87
CA ALA A 70 7.24 3.64 8.29
C ALA A 70 7.99 2.38 8.74
N ALA A 71 8.13 1.41 7.84
CA ALA A 71 8.89 0.17 8.10
C ALA A 71 10.40 0.41 8.18
N GLY A 72 10.88 1.54 7.66
CA GLY A 72 12.30 1.85 7.66
C GLY A 72 12.96 1.75 6.28
N ALA A 73 12.18 1.46 5.24
CA ALA A 73 12.68 1.39 3.88
C ALA A 73 12.69 2.78 3.24
N SER A 74 13.32 2.89 2.09
CA SER A 74 13.35 4.12 1.31
C SER A 74 12.55 3.98 0.02
N VAL A 75 12.18 5.12 -0.55
CA VAL A 75 11.54 5.20 -1.86
C VAL A 75 12.44 6.00 -2.78
N PHE A 76 12.33 5.73 -4.08
CA PHE A 76 13.10 6.47 -5.06
C PHE A 76 12.21 6.90 -6.23
N LYS A 77 12.62 7.96 -6.90
CA LYS A 77 11.87 8.49 -8.03
C LYS A 77 12.19 7.67 -9.28
N LEU A 78 11.16 7.19 -9.95
CA LEU A 78 11.30 6.46 -11.21
C LEU A 78 11.63 7.46 -12.33
N LYS A 79 12.42 7.01 -13.29
CA LYS A 79 12.80 7.86 -14.42
C LYS A 79 11.56 8.31 -15.22
N TYR A 80 10.62 7.39 -15.43
CA TYR A 80 9.41 7.69 -16.24
C TYR A 80 8.11 7.57 -15.46
N GLY A 81 8.10 6.78 -14.40
CA GLY A 81 6.89 6.45 -13.66
C GLY A 81 6.03 5.42 -14.39
N HIS A 82 4.99 4.95 -13.70
CA HIS A 82 4.01 4.02 -14.28
C HIS A 82 2.67 4.74 -14.36
N ARG A 83 2.19 4.98 -15.57
CA ARG A 83 0.94 5.72 -15.82
C ARG A 83 0.17 5.06 -16.95
N SER A 84 -0.51 3.96 -16.62
CA SER A 84 -1.33 3.24 -17.60
C SER A 84 -2.24 2.23 -16.91
N HIS A 85 -3.14 1.63 -17.69
CA HIS A 85 -4.07 0.62 -17.20
C HIS A 85 -3.63 -0.80 -17.57
N ASN A 86 -2.39 -0.97 -18.03
CA ASN A 86 -1.90 -2.28 -18.47
C ASN A 86 -0.52 -2.62 -17.91
N GLN A 87 -0.28 -2.29 -16.66
CA GLN A 87 0.98 -2.62 -16.00
C GLN A 87 0.89 -4.05 -15.42
N PRO A 88 1.71 -4.98 -15.93
CA PRO A 88 1.65 -6.36 -15.43
C PRO A 88 2.46 -6.51 -14.15
N VAL A 89 1.86 -7.13 -13.14
CA VAL A 89 2.55 -7.44 -11.90
C VAL A 89 2.42 -8.92 -11.57
N ARG A 90 3.40 -9.46 -10.87
CA ARG A 90 3.37 -10.83 -10.40
C ARG A 90 3.32 -10.85 -8.88
N LEU A 91 2.49 -11.73 -8.32
CA LEU A 91 2.49 -12.02 -6.90
C LEU A 91 3.74 -12.85 -6.58
N VAL A 92 4.64 -12.27 -5.78
CA VAL A 92 5.94 -12.86 -5.50
C VAL A 92 5.78 -14.23 -4.84
N GLY A 93 6.59 -15.19 -5.28
CA GLY A 93 6.52 -16.58 -4.79
C GLY A 93 5.50 -17.44 -5.51
N THR A 94 4.82 -16.90 -6.53
CA THR A 94 3.83 -17.64 -7.31
C THR A 94 4.00 -17.34 -8.80
N GLU A 95 3.24 -18.06 -9.62
CA GLU A 95 3.15 -17.79 -11.06
C GLU A 95 1.96 -16.88 -11.41
N ARG A 96 1.23 -16.38 -10.39
CA ARG A 96 0.05 -15.54 -10.62
C ARG A 96 0.45 -14.13 -11.04
N CYS A 97 -0.11 -13.69 -12.14
CA CYS A 97 0.13 -12.38 -12.70
C CYS A 97 -1.20 -11.64 -12.87
N TYR A 98 -1.14 -10.34 -12.73
CA TYR A 98 -2.31 -9.47 -12.84
C TYR A 98 -1.98 -8.28 -13.72
N VAL A 99 -2.95 -7.82 -14.49
CA VAL A 99 -2.83 -6.55 -15.21
C VAL A 99 -3.42 -5.47 -14.32
N THR A 100 -2.69 -4.39 -14.08
CA THR A 100 -3.06 -3.38 -13.09
C THR A 100 -3.10 -1.96 -13.68
N SER A 101 -3.88 -1.11 -13.02
CA SER A 101 -3.89 0.33 -13.29
C SER A 101 -2.90 1.01 -12.34
N GLN A 102 -2.06 1.87 -12.89
CA GLN A 102 -1.04 2.56 -12.10
C GLN A 102 -0.93 4.03 -12.49
N ASN A 103 -0.63 4.87 -11.51
CA ASN A 103 -0.35 6.28 -11.72
C ASN A 103 0.56 6.77 -10.59
N HIS A 104 1.86 6.52 -10.73
CA HIS A 104 2.82 6.93 -9.71
C HIS A 104 4.19 7.19 -10.32
N GLY A 105 4.98 8.01 -9.62
CA GLY A 105 6.33 8.35 -10.03
C GLY A 105 7.42 7.87 -9.07
N PHE A 106 7.04 7.17 -8.01
CA PHE A 106 7.97 6.67 -6.99
C PHE A 106 7.75 5.19 -6.77
N ALA A 107 8.81 4.48 -6.35
CA ALA A 107 8.75 3.06 -6.03
C ALA A 107 9.56 2.79 -4.75
N VAL A 108 9.20 1.71 -4.08
CA VAL A 108 9.94 1.25 -2.88
C VAL A 108 11.24 0.58 -3.33
N ASP A 109 12.33 0.90 -2.62
CA ASP A 109 13.61 0.24 -2.86
C ASP A 109 13.68 -1.06 -2.04
N ASP A 110 13.52 -2.19 -2.72
CA ASP A 110 13.53 -3.53 -2.09
C ASP A 110 14.77 -3.77 -1.24
N LYS A 111 15.89 -3.20 -1.64
CA LYS A 111 17.17 -3.42 -0.96
C LYS A 111 17.19 -2.80 0.44
N THR A 112 16.28 -1.87 0.70
CA THR A 112 16.21 -1.17 1.99
C THR A 112 15.15 -1.75 2.92
N LEU A 113 14.39 -2.76 2.48
CA LEU A 113 13.37 -3.38 3.33
C LEU A 113 14.02 -4.10 4.51
N PRO A 114 13.54 -3.88 5.74
CA PRO A 114 14.02 -4.66 6.89
C PRO A 114 13.71 -6.15 6.74
N ALA A 115 14.44 -6.99 7.48
CA ALA A 115 14.38 -8.45 7.34
C ALA A 115 12.99 -9.05 7.56
N GLU A 116 12.15 -8.38 8.37
CA GLU A 116 10.78 -8.86 8.66
C GLU A 116 9.80 -8.53 7.55
N TRP A 117 10.22 -7.78 6.55
CA TRP A 117 9.40 -7.39 5.41
C TRP A 117 9.89 -8.08 4.14
N GLU A 118 9.00 -8.21 3.19
CA GLU A 118 9.35 -8.78 1.88
C GLU A 118 8.49 -8.16 0.80
N PRO A 119 8.97 -8.16 -0.46
CA PRO A 119 8.12 -7.74 -1.58
C PRO A 119 6.91 -8.66 -1.72
N LEU A 120 5.75 -8.07 -1.96
CA LEU A 120 4.51 -8.82 -2.20
C LEU A 120 4.23 -8.93 -3.70
N PHE A 121 4.46 -7.86 -4.43
CA PHE A 121 4.26 -7.81 -5.89
C PHE A 121 5.48 -7.18 -6.57
N VAL A 122 5.72 -7.60 -7.81
CA VAL A 122 6.82 -7.08 -8.63
C VAL A 122 6.29 -6.75 -10.03
N ASN A 123 6.74 -5.62 -10.59
CA ASN A 123 6.40 -5.21 -11.95
C ASN A 123 7.17 -6.09 -12.94
N LEU A 124 6.45 -6.66 -13.91
CA LEU A 124 7.08 -7.57 -14.88
C LEU A 124 7.82 -6.84 -16.00
N ASN A 125 7.58 -5.54 -16.18
CA ASN A 125 8.27 -4.76 -17.22
C ASN A 125 9.67 -4.33 -16.77
N ASP A 126 9.81 -3.88 -15.52
CA ASP A 126 11.07 -3.30 -15.07
C ASP A 126 11.59 -3.84 -13.74
N GLY A 127 10.88 -4.78 -13.13
CA GLY A 127 11.32 -5.42 -11.90
C GLY A 127 11.16 -4.58 -10.63
N THR A 128 10.51 -3.42 -10.71
CA THR A 128 10.33 -2.57 -9.53
C THR A 128 9.31 -3.17 -8.57
N ASN A 129 9.43 -2.78 -7.30
CA ASN A 129 8.50 -3.19 -6.26
C ASN A 129 7.10 -2.66 -6.55
N GLU A 130 6.10 -3.51 -6.37
CA GLU A 130 4.70 -3.18 -6.58
C GLU A 130 3.85 -3.45 -5.33
N GLY A 131 4.49 -3.71 -4.20
CA GLY A 131 3.81 -3.94 -2.93
C GLY A 131 4.72 -4.66 -1.95
N ILE A 132 4.44 -4.49 -0.67
CA ILE A 132 5.21 -5.13 0.40
C ILE A 132 4.28 -5.82 1.38
N ARG A 133 4.82 -6.77 2.14
CA ARG A 133 4.10 -7.37 3.27
C ARG A 133 5.06 -7.67 4.41
N HIS A 134 4.52 -7.65 5.62
CA HIS A 134 5.26 -8.09 6.81
C HIS A 134 5.09 -9.59 6.95
N LYS A 135 6.16 -10.29 7.31
CA LYS A 135 6.14 -11.77 7.41
C LYS A 135 5.30 -12.30 8.56
N PHE A 136 5.14 -11.51 9.62
CA PHE A 136 4.53 -11.97 10.88
C PHE A 136 3.38 -11.11 11.37
N ARG A 137 3.10 -9.97 10.72
CA ARG A 137 2.04 -9.04 11.10
C ARG A 137 1.05 -8.88 9.96
N PRO A 138 -0.20 -8.52 10.24
CA PRO A 138 -1.20 -8.36 9.18
C PRO A 138 -1.05 -7.01 8.47
N TRP A 139 0.11 -6.77 7.89
CA TRP A 139 0.47 -5.51 7.21
C TRP A 139 0.91 -5.80 5.79
N PHE A 140 0.26 -5.16 4.83
CA PHE A 140 0.60 -5.32 3.42
C PHE A 140 0.18 -4.11 2.60
N SER A 141 0.63 -4.06 1.36
CA SER A 141 0.32 -2.92 0.49
C SER A 141 0.43 -3.29 -0.98
N ALA A 142 -0.13 -2.42 -1.82
CA ALA A 142 -0.03 -2.51 -3.27
C ALA A 142 0.27 -1.14 -3.84
N GLN A 143 1.18 -1.09 -4.82
CA GLN A 143 1.55 0.16 -5.49
C GLN A 143 0.52 0.55 -6.54
N PHE A 144 -0.16 -0.42 -7.11
CA PHE A 144 -1.19 -0.21 -8.13
C PHE A 144 -2.53 0.16 -7.49
N HIS A 145 -3.53 0.43 -8.33
CA HIS A 145 -4.87 0.87 -7.91
C HIS A 145 -5.90 -0.25 -8.11
N PRO A 146 -6.16 -1.09 -7.09
CA PRO A 146 -7.16 -2.15 -7.22
C PRO A 146 -8.58 -1.61 -7.43
N GLU A 147 -8.82 -0.36 -7.02
CA GLU A 147 -10.13 0.28 -7.12
C GLU A 147 -10.41 0.88 -8.49
N ALA A 148 -9.46 0.83 -9.42
CA ALA A 148 -9.61 1.49 -10.72
C ALA A 148 -10.75 0.87 -11.53
N SER A 149 -11.76 1.66 -11.83
CA SER A 149 -12.92 1.19 -12.57
C SER A 149 -12.75 1.29 -14.09
N SER A 150 -11.76 2.03 -14.55
CA SER A 150 -11.46 2.18 -15.97
C SER A 150 -10.44 1.15 -16.47
N GLY A 151 -10.05 0.22 -15.63
CA GLY A 151 -9.05 -0.79 -15.95
C GLY A 151 -9.43 -2.16 -15.45
N PRO A 152 -8.47 -3.07 -15.40
CA PRO A 152 -8.71 -4.45 -14.92
C PRO A 152 -9.18 -4.47 -13.47
N LYS A 153 -10.06 -5.40 -13.16
CA LYS A 153 -10.62 -5.58 -11.81
C LYS A 153 -10.04 -6.81 -11.11
N ASP A 154 -9.01 -7.39 -11.68
CA ASP A 154 -8.44 -8.65 -11.19
C ASP A 154 -7.83 -8.55 -9.79
N THR A 155 -7.58 -7.33 -9.30
CA THR A 155 -6.91 -7.11 -8.04
C THR A 155 -7.82 -6.58 -6.93
N GLU A 156 -9.15 -6.60 -7.13
CA GLU A 156 -10.08 -6.16 -6.09
C GLU A 156 -9.98 -7.02 -4.82
N PHE A 157 -9.47 -8.25 -4.93
CA PHE A 157 -9.28 -9.14 -3.78
C PHE A 157 -8.42 -8.52 -2.66
N ILE A 158 -7.59 -7.53 -2.98
CA ILE A 158 -6.79 -6.79 -2.00
C ILE A 158 -7.67 -6.22 -0.89
N PHE A 159 -8.85 -5.70 -1.26
CA PHE A 159 -9.77 -5.13 -0.28
C PHE A 159 -10.46 -6.21 0.54
N ASP A 160 -10.81 -7.33 -0.09
CA ASP A 160 -11.40 -8.47 0.61
C ASP A 160 -10.40 -9.07 1.61
N ASP A 161 -9.14 -9.20 1.20
CA ASP A 161 -8.08 -9.67 2.07
C ASP A 161 -7.93 -8.77 3.30
N PHE A 162 -7.95 -7.46 3.10
CA PHE A 162 -7.85 -6.52 4.22
C PHE A 162 -9.07 -6.63 5.14
N ALA A 163 -10.27 -6.68 4.57
CA ALA A 163 -11.51 -6.79 5.36
C ALA A 163 -11.52 -8.07 6.19
N ALA A 164 -10.98 -9.15 5.66
CA ALA A 164 -10.93 -10.44 6.37
C ALA A 164 -9.98 -10.42 7.59
N LEU A 165 -9.09 -9.44 7.67
CA LEU A 165 -8.16 -9.31 8.80
C LEU A 165 -8.77 -8.50 9.95
N LEU A 166 -9.87 -7.79 9.75
CA LEU A 166 -10.53 -6.96 10.75
C LEU A 166 -11.47 -7.77 11.64
#